data_1bfaef4e9aa867dde0bad7a30f74f832
#
_entry.id   1bfaef4e9aa867dde0bad7a30f74f832
#
_cell.length_a   1.000
_cell.length_b   1.000
_cell.length_c   1.000
_cell.angle_alpha   90.00
_cell.angle_beta   90.00
_cell.angle_gamma   90.00
#
_symmetry.space_group_name_H-M   'P 1'
#
loop_
_entity.id
_entity.type
_entity.pdbx_description
1 polymer ?
#
loop_
_entity_poly.entity_id
_entity_poly.type
_entity_poly.pdbx_seq_one_letter_code
_entity_poly.pdbx_strand_id
1 'polypeptide(L)'
;MPGGDLSAAYVALCLRLCRLVPALVASVAVDPVVQRTVGNEPVPTAAEVVRQAGRLAAALPDAGLSPARERFLAAQLSAIEWRARGLAGQRVPFQRELRECLGLSATRGDPDAYRAAHRELAATLGGRGTAGERLTAHRRRDAVPRERLGPAVRALSTALRRQAASRYGLPAAEAVTYRFVDDASWTALHTYTGGHRSLVQVNAGAVLGAARLSRLVAHEAYPGHHVECSRAETAVAAGRVEQGITLLGSPQTVVSEGLAECALGTAVGPRWGRWASEVLASVAVALDGELAERLDPVWAVLRRVRLDAALLLHDDGPPTSGRVAAAEAHVRRWLLLDAGRARRVVDALARPLWRAHTVASVEGAVVVRRWLDGGSGPVQQHCRLLDDPAALHALRSRTST
;
A
#
# COMPACT_ATOMS: atom_id res chain seq x y z
N MET A 1 -14.10 -7.14 -29.52
CA MET A 1 -15.05 -7.12 -28.37
C MET A 1 -15.31 -5.68 -28.01
N PRO A 2 -16.59 -5.26 -27.76
CA PRO A 2 -16.89 -3.95 -27.23
C PRO A 2 -16.17 -3.70 -25.90
N GLY A 3 -15.83 -2.43 -25.61
CA GLY A 3 -15.04 -2.09 -24.43
C GLY A 3 -15.64 -2.53 -23.09
N GLY A 4 -16.97 -2.57 -22.98
CA GLY A 4 -17.67 -3.10 -21.79
C GLY A 4 -17.44 -4.60 -21.58
N ASP A 5 -17.43 -5.38 -22.66
CA ASP A 5 -17.20 -6.81 -22.63
C ASP A 5 -15.74 -7.14 -22.23
N LEU A 6 -14.78 -6.31 -22.69
CA LEU A 6 -13.37 -6.50 -22.36
C LEU A 6 -13.09 -6.19 -20.88
N SER A 7 -13.69 -5.11 -20.34
CA SER A 7 -13.55 -4.79 -18.92
C SER A 7 -14.17 -5.86 -18.02
N ALA A 8 -15.32 -6.42 -18.38
CA ALA A 8 -15.93 -7.54 -17.67
C ALA A 8 -15.08 -8.82 -17.78
N ALA A 9 -14.48 -9.09 -18.94
CA ALA A 9 -13.59 -10.21 -19.15
C ALA A 9 -12.29 -10.10 -18.32
N TYR A 10 -11.75 -8.87 -18.16
CA TYR A 10 -10.64 -8.58 -17.24
C TYR A 10 -11.01 -8.92 -15.79
N VAL A 11 -12.18 -8.47 -15.31
CA VAL A 11 -12.66 -8.78 -13.95
C VAL A 11 -12.78 -10.31 -13.76
N ALA A 12 -13.39 -11.02 -14.73
CA ALA A 12 -13.49 -12.47 -14.68
C ALA A 12 -12.10 -13.16 -14.64
N LEU A 13 -11.12 -12.63 -15.39
CA LEU A 13 -9.74 -13.14 -15.37
C LEU A 13 -9.06 -12.93 -14.02
N CYS A 14 -9.25 -11.76 -13.37
CA CYS A 14 -8.78 -11.53 -12.01
C CYS A 14 -9.40 -12.53 -11.02
N LEU A 15 -10.71 -12.78 -11.12
CA LEU A 15 -11.38 -13.78 -10.28
C LEU A 15 -10.82 -15.20 -10.50
N ARG A 16 -10.51 -15.58 -11.74
CA ARG A 16 -9.85 -16.85 -12.06
C ARG A 16 -8.46 -16.94 -11.43
N LEU A 17 -7.67 -15.87 -11.50
CA LEU A 17 -6.37 -15.79 -10.82
C LEU A 17 -6.52 -15.89 -9.30
N CYS A 18 -7.56 -15.28 -8.72
CA CYS A 18 -7.89 -15.37 -7.29
C CYS A 18 -8.13 -16.84 -6.86
N ARG A 19 -8.69 -17.67 -7.71
CA ARG A 19 -8.90 -19.11 -7.41
C ARG A 19 -7.60 -19.90 -7.35
N LEU A 20 -6.54 -19.44 -8.04
CA LEU A 20 -5.20 -20.01 -7.91
C LEU A 20 -4.49 -19.49 -6.65
N VAL A 21 -4.60 -18.19 -6.39
CA VAL A 21 -3.95 -17.53 -5.25
C VAL A 21 -4.87 -16.45 -4.70
N PRO A 22 -5.71 -16.77 -3.70
CA PRO A 22 -6.70 -15.83 -3.13
C PRO A 22 -6.10 -14.51 -2.64
N ALA A 23 -4.85 -14.52 -2.14
CA ALA A 23 -4.18 -13.34 -1.62
C ALA A 23 -3.74 -12.31 -2.68
N LEU A 24 -3.85 -12.62 -3.99
CA LEU A 24 -3.45 -11.69 -5.06
C LEU A 24 -4.56 -10.73 -5.49
N VAL A 25 -5.79 -10.97 -5.08
CA VAL A 25 -6.93 -10.21 -5.59
C VAL A 25 -7.82 -9.77 -4.42
N ALA A 26 -8.13 -8.48 -4.39
CA ALA A 26 -9.12 -7.91 -3.50
C ALA A 26 -10.33 -7.46 -4.32
N SER A 27 -11.52 -7.96 -4.00
CA SER A 27 -12.78 -7.53 -4.60
C SER A 27 -13.28 -6.28 -3.89
N VAL A 28 -13.61 -5.25 -4.65
CA VAL A 28 -14.22 -4.02 -4.14
C VAL A 28 -15.72 -4.05 -4.40
N ALA A 29 -16.10 -4.11 -5.69
CA ALA A 29 -17.50 -4.14 -6.12
C ALA A 29 -17.62 -4.98 -7.40
N VAL A 30 -17.70 -6.29 -7.25
CA VAL A 30 -17.85 -7.22 -8.38
C VAL A 30 -19.28 -7.74 -8.40
N ASP A 31 -19.87 -7.79 -9.61
CA ASP A 31 -21.20 -8.35 -9.83
C ASP A 31 -21.27 -9.78 -9.25
N PRO A 32 -22.21 -10.06 -8.33
CA PRO A 32 -22.39 -11.40 -7.78
C PRO A 32 -22.66 -12.49 -8.83
N VAL A 33 -23.23 -12.15 -9.98
CA VAL A 33 -23.44 -13.09 -11.09
C VAL A 33 -22.10 -13.50 -11.66
N VAL A 34 -21.20 -12.54 -11.95
CA VAL A 34 -19.84 -12.82 -12.44
C VAL A 34 -19.05 -13.65 -11.43
N GLN A 35 -19.16 -13.32 -10.14
CA GLN A 35 -18.49 -14.08 -9.07
C GLN A 35 -18.96 -15.53 -9.04
N ARG A 36 -20.28 -15.77 -9.07
CA ARG A 36 -20.84 -17.12 -9.09
C ARG A 36 -20.47 -17.89 -10.36
N THR A 37 -20.56 -17.25 -11.51
CA THR A 37 -20.21 -17.87 -12.80
C THR A 37 -18.76 -18.36 -12.78
N VAL A 38 -17.81 -17.49 -12.44
CA VAL A 38 -16.40 -17.87 -12.34
C VAL A 38 -16.16 -18.87 -11.21
N GLY A 39 -16.89 -18.76 -10.09
CA GLY A 39 -16.82 -19.69 -8.96
C GLY A 39 -17.17 -21.13 -9.33
N ASN A 40 -18.11 -21.32 -10.27
CA ASN A 40 -18.57 -22.62 -10.74
C ASN A 40 -17.73 -23.21 -11.89
N GLU A 41 -16.83 -22.43 -12.49
CA GLU A 41 -15.90 -22.94 -13.52
C GLU A 41 -14.90 -23.93 -12.89
N PRO A 42 -14.27 -24.84 -13.66
CA PRO A 42 -13.08 -25.55 -13.23
C PRO A 42 -11.99 -24.60 -12.79
N VAL A 43 -11.15 -24.99 -11.81
CA VAL A 43 -10.00 -24.16 -11.41
C VAL A 43 -9.03 -24.08 -12.59
N PRO A 44 -8.68 -22.86 -13.08
CA PRO A 44 -7.83 -22.74 -14.24
C PRO A 44 -6.40 -23.16 -13.91
N THR A 45 -5.64 -23.55 -14.90
CA THR A 45 -4.18 -23.64 -14.79
C THR A 45 -3.55 -22.24 -14.94
N ALA A 46 -2.36 -22.05 -14.39
CA ALA A 46 -1.62 -20.79 -14.56
C ALA A 46 -1.33 -20.50 -16.06
N ALA A 47 -1.08 -21.54 -16.86
CA ALA A 47 -0.88 -21.41 -18.32
C ALA A 47 -2.14 -20.92 -19.05
N GLU A 48 -3.32 -21.31 -18.61
CA GLU A 48 -4.58 -20.79 -19.15
C GLU A 48 -4.79 -19.32 -18.83
N VAL A 49 -4.45 -18.89 -17.61
CA VAL A 49 -4.47 -17.48 -17.22
C VAL A 49 -3.52 -16.64 -18.08
N VAL A 50 -2.29 -17.13 -18.34
CA VAL A 50 -1.34 -16.48 -19.27
C VAL A 50 -1.97 -16.31 -20.67
N ARG A 51 -2.53 -17.38 -21.24
CA ARG A 51 -3.15 -17.31 -22.58
C ARG A 51 -4.34 -16.36 -22.61
N GLN A 52 -5.17 -16.35 -21.57
CA GLN A 52 -6.32 -15.43 -21.47
C GLN A 52 -5.87 -13.98 -21.37
N ALA A 53 -4.88 -13.66 -20.53
CA ALA A 53 -4.31 -12.32 -20.41
C ALA A 53 -3.78 -11.82 -21.75
N GLY A 54 -3.01 -12.65 -22.49
CA GLY A 54 -2.49 -12.31 -23.81
C GLY A 54 -3.59 -12.05 -24.85
N ARG A 55 -4.66 -12.85 -24.87
CA ARG A 55 -5.81 -12.62 -25.77
C ARG A 55 -6.53 -11.30 -25.46
N LEU A 56 -6.76 -10.99 -24.19
CA LEU A 56 -7.40 -9.72 -23.80
C LEU A 56 -6.50 -8.53 -24.14
N ALA A 57 -5.20 -8.63 -23.90
CA ALA A 57 -4.24 -7.59 -24.26
C ALA A 57 -4.23 -7.32 -25.79
N ALA A 58 -4.28 -8.36 -26.61
CA ALA A 58 -4.33 -8.25 -28.06
C ALA A 58 -5.65 -7.60 -28.56
N ALA A 59 -6.75 -7.74 -27.81
CA ALA A 59 -8.05 -7.18 -28.16
C ALA A 59 -8.26 -5.73 -27.70
N LEU A 60 -7.36 -5.16 -26.89
CA LEU A 60 -7.48 -3.80 -26.33
C LEU A 60 -7.60 -2.70 -27.39
N PRO A 61 -6.76 -2.66 -28.46
CA PRO A 61 -6.82 -1.57 -29.45
C PRO A 61 -8.18 -1.44 -30.14
N ASP A 62 -8.89 -2.56 -30.32
CA ASP A 62 -10.17 -2.62 -31.02
C ASP A 62 -11.37 -2.53 -30.07
N ALA A 63 -11.14 -2.31 -28.77
CA ALA A 63 -12.22 -2.31 -27.78
C ALA A 63 -12.99 -0.99 -27.69
N GLY A 64 -12.54 0.08 -28.32
CA GLY A 64 -13.18 1.41 -28.28
C GLY A 64 -13.14 2.06 -26.89
N LEU A 65 -12.15 1.71 -26.08
CA LEU A 65 -11.91 2.31 -24.77
C LEU A 65 -11.27 3.70 -24.91
N SER A 66 -11.43 4.55 -23.89
CA SER A 66 -10.61 5.76 -23.83
C SER A 66 -9.12 5.40 -23.66
N PRO A 67 -8.18 6.22 -24.17
CA PRO A 67 -6.76 5.94 -24.06
C PRO A 67 -6.26 5.72 -22.62
N ALA A 68 -6.90 6.34 -21.62
CA ALA A 68 -6.57 6.14 -20.21
C ALA A 68 -6.99 4.74 -19.74
N ARG A 69 -8.21 4.30 -20.06
CA ARG A 69 -8.69 2.94 -19.70
C ARG A 69 -7.91 1.84 -20.41
N GLU A 70 -7.59 2.07 -21.71
CA GLU A 70 -6.77 1.13 -22.49
C GLU A 70 -5.39 0.94 -21.83
N ARG A 71 -4.68 2.04 -21.52
CA ARG A 71 -3.38 1.96 -20.81
C ARG A 71 -3.49 1.29 -19.45
N PHE A 72 -4.53 1.60 -18.68
CA PHE A 72 -4.78 0.96 -17.39
C PHE A 72 -4.93 -0.56 -17.55
N LEU A 73 -5.83 -1.02 -18.41
CA LEU A 73 -6.08 -2.44 -18.63
C LEU A 73 -4.86 -3.16 -19.22
N ALA A 74 -4.14 -2.53 -20.16
CA ALA A 74 -2.89 -3.10 -20.70
C ALA A 74 -1.88 -3.39 -19.58
N ALA A 75 -1.68 -2.43 -18.68
CA ALA A 75 -0.76 -2.57 -17.56
C ALA A 75 -1.20 -3.64 -16.55
N GLN A 76 -2.52 -3.73 -16.27
CA GLN A 76 -3.07 -4.77 -15.40
C GLN A 76 -2.96 -6.17 -16.03
N LEU A 77 -3.25 -6.31 -17.32
CA LEU A 77 -3.14 -7.58 -18.04
C LEU A 77 -1.68 -8.07 -18.12
N SER A 78 -0.72 -7.15 -18.34
CA SER A 78 0.71 -7.48 -18.22
C SER A 78 1.05 -8.01 -16.83
N ALA A 79 0.58 -7.36 -15.77
CA ALA A 79 0.83 -7.83 -14.40
C ALA A 79 0.22 -9.22 -14.14
N ILE A 80 -1.00 -9.51 -14.62
CA ILE A 80 -1.62 -10.84 -14.54
C ILE A 80 -0.77 -11.88 -15.26
N GLU A 81 -0.35 -11.57 -16.48
CA GLU A 81 0.45 -12.48 -17.30
C GLU A 81 1.76 -12.86 -16.60
N TRP A 82 2.52 -11.88 -16.12
CA TRP A 82 3.80 -12.14 -15.44
C TRP A 82 3.61 -12.88 -14.11
N ARG A 83 2.57 -12.57 -13.35
CA ARG A 83 2.21 -13.31 -12.13
C ARG A 83 1.88 -14.77 -12.45
N ALA A 84 1.05 -15.00 -13.48
CA ALA A 84 0.66 -16.34 -13.87
C ALA A 84 1.84 -17.15 -14.44
N ARG A 85 2.78 -16.55 -15.17
CA ARG A 85 4.04 -17.19 -15.58
C ARG A 85 4.85 -17.68 -14.40
N GLY A 86 4.97 -16.85 -13.34
CA GLY A 86 5.62 -17.25 -12.10
C GLY A 86 4.94 -18.43 -11.42
N LEU A 87 3.59 -18.45 -11.39
CA LEU A 87 2.80 -19.57 -10.87
C LEU A 87 2.93 -20.84 -11.72
N ALA A 88 3.17 -20.70 -13.03
CA ALA A 88 3.47 -21.82 -13.94
C ALA A 88 4.91 -22.34 -13.79
N GLY A 89 5.68 -21.87 -12.80
CA GLY A 89 7.05 -22.31 -12.52
C GLY A 89 8.13 -21.56 -13.32
N GLN A 90 7.78 -20.56 -14.13
CA GLN A 90 8.78 -19.76 -14.83
C GLN A 90 9.52 -18.87 -13.80
N ARG A 91 10.86 -18.97 -13.82
CA ARG A 91 11.70 -18.08 -12.99
C ARG A 91 11.64 -16.65 -13.54
N VAL A 92 11.07 -15.75 -12.75
CA VAL A 92 11.02 -14.31 -13.07
C VAL A 92 12.05 -13.59 -12.20
N PRO A 93 13.11 -12.97 -12.80
CA PRO A 93 14.04 -12.13 -12.06
C PRO A 93 13.32 -10.98 -11.37
N PHE A 94 13.73 -10.64 -10.14
CA PHE A 94 12.99 -9.68 -9.32
C PHE A 94 12.87 -8.30 -9.97
N GLN A 95 13.96 -7.77 -10.53
CA GLN A 95 13.91 -6.48 -11.25
C GLN A 95 12.98 -6.53 -12.48
N ARG A 96 12.85 -7.68 -13.14
CA ARG A 96 11.89 -7.84 -14.23
C ARG A 96 10.45 -7.86 -13.70
N GLU A 97 10.19 -8.56 -12.60
CA GLU A 97 8.89 -8.51 -11.93
C GLU A 97 8.49 -7.09 -11.57
N LEU A 98 9.41 -6.30 -11.00
CA LEU A 98 9.14 -4.90 -10.66
C LEU A 98 8.76 -4.07 -11.89
N ARG A 99 9.48 -4.24 -13.01
CA ARG A 99 9.16 -3.50 -14.25
C ARG A 99 7.83 -3.93 -14.86
N GLU A 100 7.64 -5.23 -15.02
CA GLU A 100 6.49 -5.77 -15.77
C GLU A 100 5.20 -5.76 -14.94
N CYS A 101 5.27 -6.02 -13.63
CA CYS A 101 4.09 -6.03 -12.77
C CYS A 101 3.80 -4.67 -12.15
N LEU A 102 4.80 -3.90 -11.74
CA LEU A 102 4.58 -2.62 -11.05
C LEU A 102 4.86 -1.40 -11.94
N GLY A 103 5.48 -1.60 -13.09
CA GLY A 103 6.02 -0.53 -13.91
C GLY A 103 7.12 0.26 -13.17
N LEU A 104 7.84 -0.33 -12.24
CA LEU A 104 8.88 0.28 -11.41
C LEU A 104 10.23 -0.37 -11.66
N SER A 105 11.28 0.40 -11.43
CA SER A 105 12.62 -0.12 -11.16
C SER A 105 13.02 0.32 -9.76
N ALA A 106 13.80 -0.49 -9.06
CA ALA A 106 14.27 -0.16 -7.74
C ALA A 106 15.80 -0.30 -7.65
N THR A 107 16.41 0.65 -6.98
CA THR A 107 17.84 0.65 -6.67
C THR A 107 18.04 0.78 -5.18
N ARG A 108 19.16 0.30 -4.67
CA ARG A 108 19.49 0.45 -3.25
C ARG A 108 19.66 1.93 -2.90
N GLY A 109 19.26 2.27 -1.67
CA GLY A 109 19.47 3.58 -1.13
C GLY A 109 20.95 3.87 -0.84
N ASP A 110 21.24 5.16 -0.72
CA ASP A 110 22.58 5.64 -0.40
C ASP A 110 22.89 5.44 1.11
N PRO A 111 23.95 4.70 1.49
CA PRO A 111 24.38 4.57 2.87
C PRO A 111 24.74 5.90 3.54
N ASP A 112 25.18 6.91 2.79
CA ASP A 112 25.49 8.22 3.36
C ASP A 112 24.21 8.97 3.74
N ALA A 113 23.13 8.83 2.97
CA ALA A 113 21.82 9.33 3.33
C ALA A 113 21.29 8.67 4.62
N TYR A 114 21.51 7.36 4.80
CA TYR A 114 21.15 6.67 6.04
C TYR A 114 21.98 7.15 7.25
N ARG A 115 23.29 7.40 7.06
CA ARG A 115 24.13 7.98 8.11
C ARG A 115 23.67 9.39 8.48
N ALA A 116 23.32 10.22 7.50
CA ALA A 116 22.76 11.54 7.72
C ALA A 116 21.43 11.47 8.48
N ALA A 117 20.52 10.55 8.09
CA ALA A 117 19.27 10.32 8.80
C ALA A 117 19.47 9.88 10.24
N HIS A 118 20.48 9.05 10.54
CA HIS A 118 20.81 8.67 11.91
C HIS A 118 21.35 9.86 12.74
N ARG A 119 22.17 10.73 12.14
CA ARG A 119 22.63 11.96 12.85
C ARG A 119 21.44 12.87 13.17
N GLU A 120 20.56 13.10 12.20
CA GLU A 120 19.36 13.90 12.38
C GLU A 120 18.42 13.30 13.41
N LEU A 121 18.20 11.98 13.36
CA LEU A 121 17.43 11.24 14.37
C LEU A 121 17.98 11.47 15.77
N ALA A 122 19.30 11.34 15.95
CA ALA A 122 19.94 11.51 17.25
C ALA A 122 19.85 12.97 17.73
N ALA A 123 20.04 13.95 16.85
CA ALA A 123 19.91 15.37 17.17
C ALA A 123 18.48 15.73 17.60
N THR A 124 17.48 15.27 16.79
CA THR A 124 16.07 15.55 17.02
C THR A 124 15.54 14.91 18.29
N LEU A 125 15.95 13.66 18.59
CA LEU A 125 15.55 12.98 19.83
C LEU A 125 16.23 13.53 21.07
N GLY A 126 17.40 14.16 20.93
CA GLY A 126 18.18 14.68 22.04
C GLY A 126 18.64 13.59 23.04
N GLY A 127 19.12 14.02 24.18
CA GLY A 127 19.50 13.14 25.28
C GLY A 127 20.89 12.49 25.14
N ARG A 128 21.21 11.53 26.02
CA ARG A 128 22.50 10.81 26.07
C ARG A 128 22.38 9.43 25.42
N GLY A 129 23.52 8.84 25.03
CA GLY A 129 23.61 7.52 24.43
C GLY A 129 23.57 7.53 22.90
N THR A 130 23.59 6.34 22.32
CA THR A 130 23.54 6.10 20.86
C THR A 130 22.18 6.45 20.27
N ALA A 131 22.11 6.65 18.95
CA ALA A 131 20.84 6.86 18.24
C ALA A 131 19.83 5.72 18.49
N GLY A 132 20.32 4.47 18.59
CA GLY A 132 19.48 3.30 18.89
C GLY A 132 18.87 3.32 20.28
N GLU A 133 19.64 3.72 21.29
CA GLU A 133 19.15 3.85 22.68
C GLU A 133 18.14 4.99 22.80
N ARG A 134 18.41 6.15 22.20
CA ARG A 134 17.47 7.27 22.15
C ARG A 134 16.17 6.90 21.45
N LEU A 135 16.26 6.20 20.32
CA LEU A 135 15.08 5.73 19.59
C LEU A 135 14.30 4.69 20.39
N THR A 136 14.98 3.80 21.12
CA THR A 136 14.32 2.83 22.00
C THR A 136 13.57 3.52 23.13
N ALA A 137 14.18 4.52 23.76
CA ALA A 137 13.54 5.33 24.79
C ALA A 137 12.35 6.12 24.24
N HIS A 138 12.48 6.71 23.04
CA HIS A 138 11.38 7.39 22.34
C HIS A 138 10.22 6.41 22.06
N ARG A 139 10.49 5.23 21.47
CA ARG A 139 9.46 4.22 21.19
C ARG A 139 8.70 3.78 22.43
N ARG A 140 9.34 3.74 23.61
CA ARG A 140 8.66 3.41 24.86
C ARG A 140 7.73 4.53 25.32
N ARG A 141 8.14 5.79 25.18
CA ARG A 141 7.30 6.95 25.54
C ARG A 141 6.14 7.16 24.58
N ASP A 142 6.35 6.90 23.29
CA ASP A 142 5.33 7.04 22.23
C ASP A 142 4.36 5.83 22.18
N ALA A 143 4.64 4.75 22.95
CA ALA A 143 3.82 3.56 22.93
C ALA A 143 2.40 3.80 23.43
N VAL A 144 1.41 3.44 22.64
CA VAL A 144 0.00 3.48 23.02
C VAL A 144 -0.30 2.32 23.99
N PRO A 145 -0.79 2.59 25.20
CA PRO A 145 -1.22 1.53 26.12
C PRO A 145 -2.29 0.63 25.48
N ARG A 146 -2.21 -0.67 25.70
CA ARG A 146 -3.09 -1.65 25.07
C ARG A 146 -4.59 -1.33 25.30
N GLU A 147 -4.94 -0.96 26.50
CA GLU A 147 -6.31 -0.59 26.91
C GLU A 147 -6.79 0.71 26.24
N ARG A 148 -5.87 1.54 25.76
CA ARG A 148 -6.16 2.79 25.03
C ARG A 148 -6.17 2.62 23.52
N LEU A 149 -5.70 1.50 22.99
CA LEU A 149 -5.60 1.28 21.54
C LEU A 149 -6.96 1.43 20.85
N GLY A 150 -7.99 0.78 21.35
CA GLY A 150 -9.34 0.88 20.77
C GLY A 150 -9.93 2.29 20.82
N PRO A 151 -9.94 2.97 21.96
CA PRO A 151 -10.32 4.39 22.03
C PRO A 151 -9.53 5.29 21.08
N ALA A 152 -8.20 5.13 21.00
CA ALA A 152 -7.33 5.94 20.14
C ALA A 152 -7.64 5.74 18.64
N VAL A 153 -7.79 4.49 18.19
CA VAL A 153 -8.18 4.17 16.80
C VAL A 153 -9.51 4.84 16.44
N ARG A 154 -10.53 4.72 17.31
CA ARG A 154 -11.86 5.31 17.05
C ARG A 154 -11.82 6.83 17.06
N ALA A 155 -11.09 7.45 17.96
CA ALA A 155 -10.95 8.91 18.02
C ALA A 155 -10.28 9.45 16.75
N LEU A 156 -9.15 8.86 16.34
CA LEU A 156 -8.44 9.22 15.10
C LEU A 156 -9.33 9.00 13.86
N SER A 157 -9.99 7.85 13.76
CA SER A 157 -10.88 7.53 12.65
C SER A 157 -12.04 8.52 12.53
N THR A 158 -12.70 8.85 13.64
CA THR A 158 -13.79 9.84 13.67
C THR A 158 -13.31 11.23 13.24
N ALA A 159 -12.14 11.65 13.73
CA ALA A 159 -11.58 12.96 13.39
C ALA A 159 -11.14 13.02 11.91
N LEU A 160 -10.50 11.96 11.37
CA LEU A 160 -10.11 11.84 9.97
C LEU A 160 -11.34 11.78 9.05
N ARG A 161 -12.38 11.03 9.44
CA ARG A 161 -13.65 10.99 8.70
C ARG A 161 -14.25 12.36 8.53
N ARG A 162 -14.26 13.19 9.58
CA ARG A 162 -14.75 14.58 9.49
C ARG A 162 -13.92 15.43 8.52
N GLN A 163 -12.61 15.20 8.42
CA GLN A 163 -11.74 15.89 7.46
C GLN A 163 -11.98 15.41 6.02
N ALA A 164 -12.30 14.14 5.84
CA ALA A 164 -12.39 13.50 4.53
C ALA A 164 -13.79 13.56 3.91
N ALA A 165 -14.85 13.43 4.69
CA ALA A 165 -16.20 13.16 4.18
C ALA A 165 -16.64 14.13 3.06
N SER A 166 -16.57 15.44 3.29
CA SER A 166 -16.96 16.45 2.30
C SER A 166 -15.95 16.60 1.17
N ARG A 167 -14.65 16.48 1.48
CA ARG A 167 -13.56 16.71 0.52
C ARG A 167 -13.44 15.60 -0.51
N TYR A 168 -13.81 14.38 -0.13
CA TYR A 168 -13.72 13.16 -0.97
C TYR A 168 -15.07 12.69 -1.48
N GLY A 169 -16.16 13.41 -1.16
CA GLY A 169 -17.51 13.08 -1.62
C GLY A 169 -17.97 11.70 -1.15
N LEU A 170 -17.74 11.36 0.11
CA LEU A 170 -18.11 10.05 0.63
C LEU A 170 -19.63 9.91 0.80
N PRO A 171 -20.20 8.75 0.44
CA PRO A 171 -21.62 8.48 0.69
C PRO A 171 -21.97 8.55 2.17
N ALA A 172 -23.17 9.02 2.50
CA ALA A 172 -23.60 9.14 3.91
C ALA A 172 -23.64 7.80 4.68
N ALA A 173 -23.86 6.69 3.94
CA ALA A 173 -23.93 5.32 4.51
C ALA A 173 -22.55 4.64 4.66
N GLU A 174 -21.46 5.31 4.26
CA GLU A 174 -20.12 4.73 4.40
C GLU A 174 -19.75 4.51 5.87
N ALA A 175 -19.02 3.43 6.13
CA ALA A 175 -18.60 3.11 7.48
C ALA A 175 -17.35 2.24 7.54
N VAL A 176 -16.52 2.49 8.55
CA VAL A 176 -15.39 1.64 8.90
C VAL A 176 -15.62 1.00 10.27
N THR A 177 -15.55 -0.33 10.31
CA THR A 177 -15.60 -1.11 11.55
C THR A 177 -14.18 -1.56 11.91
N TYR A 178 -13.84 -1.52 13.19
CA TYR A 178 -12.56 -1.96 13.71
C TYR A 178 -12.68 -3.23 14.53
N ARG A 179 -11.79 -4.20 14.26
CA ARG A 179 -11.62 -5.42 15.06
C ARG A 179 -10.19 -5.47 15.58
N PHE A 180 -10.02 -5.76 16.85
CA PHE A 180 -8.70 -5.94 17.46
C PHE A 180 -8.43 -7.43 17.59
N VAL A 181 -7.25 -7.85 17.12
CA VAL A 181 -6.80 -9.25 17.12
C VAL A 181 -5.42 -9.34 17.74
N ASP A 182 -5.07 -10.50 18.27
CA ASP A 182 -3.74 -10.79 18.79
C ASP A 182 -2.99 -11.72 17.82
N ASP A 183 -1.66 -11.74 17.91
CA ASP A 183 -0.75 -12.67 17.23
C ASP A 183 -0.83 -12.71 15.69
N ALA A 184 -1.24 -11.61 15.07
CA ALA A 184 -1.19 -11.48 13.63
C ALA A 184 0.25 -11.17 13.14
N SER A 185 0.61 -11.68 11.97
CA SER A 185 1.90 -11.38 11.32
C SER A 185 1.97 -9.97 10.69
N TRP A 186 0.87 -9.26 10.64
CA TRP A 186 0.70 -7.91 10.11
C TRP A 186 0.33 -6.93 11.24
N THR A 187 0.45 -5.63 10.99
CA THR A 187 0.09 -4.57 11.95
C THR A 187 -1.39 -4.20 11.85
N ALA A 188 -1.90 -4.07 10.64
CA ALA A 188 -3.32 -3.92 10.33
C ALA A 188 -3.64 -4.62 9.01
N LEU A 189 -4.92 -4.88 8.78
CA LEU A 189 -5.44 -5.47 7.56
C LEU A 189 -6.78 -4.83 7.23
N HIS A 190 -6.85 -4.17 6.10
CA HIS A 190 -8.09 -3.63 5.54
C HIS A 190 -8.79 -4.69 4.70
N THR A 191 -10.10 -4.79 4.86
CA THR A 191 -10.98 -5.61 4.02
C THR A 191 -12.21 -4.78 3.66
N TYR A 192 -12.42 -4.54 2.38
CA TYR A 192 -13.66 -3.92 1.92
C TYR A 192 -14.78 -4.96 1.87
N THR A 193 -15.97 -4.60 2.38
CA THR A 193 -17.09 -5.53 2.52
C THR A 193 -18.26 -5.20 1.59
N GLY A 194 -18.09 -4.20 0.72
CA GLY A 194 -19.14 -3.72 -0.16
C GLY A 194 -20.11 -2.75 0.54
N GLY A 195 -20.93 -2.05 -0.25
CA GLY A 195 -21.88 -1.08 0.27
C GLY A 195 -21.21 0.09 1.00
N HIS A 196 -20.08 0.55 0.51
CA HIS A 196 -19.26 1.60 1.12
C HIS A 196 -18.83 1.28 2.56
N ARG A 197 -18.56 0.01 2.87
CA ARG A 197 -18.18 -0.46 4.21
C ARG A 197 -16.85 -1.18 4.20
N SER A 198 -16.07 -0.97 5.26
CA SER A 198 -14.80 -1.67 5.47
C SER A 198 -14.70 -2.23 6.87
N LEU A 199 -13.97 -3.36 6.97
CA LEU A 199 -13.46 -3.90 8.22
C LEU A 199 -11.95 -3.67 8.27
N VAL A 200 -11.47 -2.97 9.30
CA VAL A 200 -10.05 -2.82 9.58
C VAL A 200 -9.70 -3.65 10.82
N GLN A 201 -8.86 -4.65 10.63
CA GLN A 201 -8.33 -5.45 11.74
C GLN A 201 -7.01 -4.84 12.20
N VAL A 202 -6.86 -4.61 13.49
CA VAL A 202 -5.64 -4.04 14.10
C VAL A 202 -5.04 -5.06 15.05
N ASN A 203 -3.73 -5.33 14.89
CA ASN A 203 -3.01 -6.25 15.76
C ASN A 203 -2.70 -5.57 17.10
N ALA A 204 -3.45 -5.94 18.14
CA ALA A 204 -3.30 -5.45 19.50
C ALA A 204 -2.11 -6.08 20.26
N GLY A 205 -1.55 -7.19 19.75
CA GLY A 205 -0.31 -7.78 20.25
C GLY A 205 0.95 -7.01 19.83
N ALA A 206 0.82 -6.13 18.82
CA ALA A 206 1.92 -5.28 18.38
C ALA A 206 1.98 -3.98 19.21
N VAL A 207 3.16 -3.63 19.71
CA VAL A 207 3.37 -2.32 20.36
C VAL A 207 3.40 -1.23 19.28
N LEU A 208 2.39 -0.39 19.25
CA LEU A 208 2.23 0.72 18.32
C LEU A 208 2.54 2.05 19.02
N GLY A 209 3.38 2.88 18.41
CA GLY A 209 3.55 4.27 18.82
C GLY A 209 2.38 5.13 18.34
N ALA A 210 2.07 6.19 19.07
CA ALA A 210 0.96 7.10 18.79
C ALA A 210 1.10 7.78 17.41
N ALA A 211 2.29 8.22 17.04
CA ALA A 211 2.58 8.77 15.72
C ALA A 211 2.34 7.75 14.60
N ARG A 212 2.79 6.51 14.79
CA ARG A 212 2.56 5.43 13.82
C ARG A 212 1.09 5.04 13.74
N LEU A 213 0.37 5.01 14.87
CA LEU A 213 -1.05 4.70 14.90
C LEU A 213 -1.86 5.74 14.10
N SER A 214 -1.53 7.03 14.23
CA SER A 214 -2.19 8.10 13.46
C SER A 214 -2.04 7.89 11.95
N ARG A 215 -0.86 7.50 11.48
CA ARG A 215 -0.61 7.17 10.08
C ARG A 215 -1.34 5.90 9.64
N LEU A 216 -1.34 4.87 10.51
CA LEU A 216 -2.01 3.60 10.24
C LEU A 216 -3.52 3.81 10.02
N VAL A 217 -4.17 4.57 10.88
CA VAL A 217 -5.62 4.84 10.75
C VAL A 217 -5.92 5.64 9.48
N ALA A 218 -5.07 6.61 9.11
CA ALA A 218 -5.23 7.33 7.86
C ALA A 218 -5.03 6.42 6.65
N HIS A 219 -4.04 5.54 6.68
CA HIS A 219 -3.70 4.59 5.62
C HIS A 219 -4.84 3.58 5.37
N GLU A 220 -5.35 2.95 6.44
CA GLU A 220 -6.36 1.89 6.30
C GLU A 220 -7.78 2.46 6.09
N ALA A 221 -8.06 3.67 6.61
CA ALA A 221 -9.40 4.23 6.58
C ALA A 221 -9.49 5.55 5.81
N TYR A 222 -9.28 6.71 6.47
CA TYR A 222 -9.59 8.03 5.93
C TYR A 222 -8.34 8.93 5.81
N PRO A 223 -7.95 9.33 4.61
CA PRO A 223 -8.52 9.05 3.28
C PRO A 223 -7.81 7.92 2.50
N GLY A 224 -7.31 6.89 3.18
CA GLY A 224 -6.62 5.76 2.58
C GLY A 224 -7.53 4.72 1.91
N HIS A 225 -7.25 3.42 2.14
CA HIS A 225 -7.87 2.31 1.42
C HIS A 225 -9.40 2.27 1.48
N HIS A 226 -10.02 2.65 2.62
CA HIS A 226 -11.49 2.71 2.67
C HIS A 226 -12.07 3.71 1.67
N VAL A 227 -11.49 4.92 1.60
CA VAL A 227 -11.94 5.96 0.67
C VAL A 227 -11.69 5.54 -0.79
N GLU A 228 -10.53 4.93 -1.07
CA GLU A 228 -10.21 4.35 -2.38
C GLU A 228 -11.29 3.35 -2.81
N CYS A 229 -11.57 2.35 -1.98
CA CYS A 229 -12.56 1.33 -2.30
C CYS A 229 -13.98 1.89 -2.43
N SER A 230 -14.37 2.83 -1.58
CA SER A 230 -15.68 3.49 -1.66
C SER A 230 -15.85 4.26 -2.96
N ARG A 231 -14.82 4.97 -3.43
CA ARG A 231 -14.86 5.66 -4.74
C ARG A 231 -14.81 4.69 -5.91
N ALA A 232 -14.07 3.60 -5.79
CA ALA A 232 -14.04 2.53 -6.78
C ALA A 232 -15.43 1.90 -6.96
N GLU A 233 -16.17 1.63 -5.88
CA GLU A 233 -17.55 1.14 -5.96
C GLU A 233 -18.48 2.14 -6.68
N THR A 234 -18.33 3.44 -6.40
CA THR A 234 -19.06 4.49 -7.13
C THR A 234 -18.71 4.49 -8.61
N ALA A 235 -17.44 4.30 -8.96
CA ALA A 235 -16.98 4.23 -10.34
C ALA A 235 -17.52 2.98 -11.09
N VAL A 236 -17.63 1.85 -10.38
CA VAL A 236 -18.28 0.63 -10.91
C VAL A 236 -19.74 0.89 -11.24
N ALA A 237 -20.47 1.55 -10.35
CA ALA A 237 -21.87 1.94 -10.60
C ALA A 237 -22.00 2.90 -11.80
N ALA A 238 -20.95 3.68 -12.10
CA ALA A 238 -20.86 4.53 -13.28
C ALA A 238 -20.33 3.81 -14.55
N GLY A 239 -20.24 2.46 -14.55
CA GLY A 239 -19.84 1.64 -15.70
C GLY A 239 -18.34 1.38 -15.84
N ARG A 240 -17.51 1.74 -14.85
CA ARG A 240 -16.08 1.43 -14.84
C ARG A 240 -15.82 0.14 -14.04
N VAL A 241 -16.36 -0.98 -14.56
CA VAL A 241 -16.37 -2.27 -13.85
C VAL A 241 -14.98 -2.81 -13.51
N GLU A 242 -13.95 -2.43 -14.28
CA GLU A 242 -12.55 -2.77 -14.02
C GLU A 242 -12.03 -2.23 -12.69
N GLN A 243 -12.64 -1.19 -12.13
CA GLN A 243 -12.29 -0.66 -10.82
C GLN A 243 -12.89 -1.47 -9.65
N GLY A 244 -13.82 -2.36 -9.94
CA GLY A 244 -14.41 -3.24 -8.92
C GLY A 244 -13.48 -4.30 -8.34
N ILE A 245 -12.26 -4.41 -8.88
CA ILE A 245 -11.30 -5.42 -8.46
C ILE A 245 -9.88 -4.84 -8.42
N THR A 246 -9.14 -5.15 -7.37
CA THR A 246 -7.74 -4.74 -7.20
C THR A 246 -6.83 -5.96 -7.29
N LEU A 247 -5.90 -5.93 -8.24
CA LEU A 247 -4.84 -6.91 -8.36
C LEU A 247 -3.62 -6.47 -7.56
N LEU A 248 -3.30 -7.19 -6.48
CA LEU A 248 -2.10 -6.92 -5.69
C LEU A 248 -0.83 -7.21 -6.49
N GLY A 249 0.13 -6.29 -6.38
CA GLY A 249 1.37 -6.38 -7.15
C GLY A 249 1.18 -6.02 -8.62
N SER A 250 0.26 -5.13 -8.92
CA SER A 250 0.06 -4.46 -10.20
C SER A 250 0.42 -2.97 -10.11
N PRO A 251 0.44 -2.22 -11.22
CA PRO A 251 0.65 -0.78 -11.18
C PRO A 251 -0.41 -0.02 -10.35
N GLN A 252 -1.63 -0.53 -10.24
CA GLN A 252 -2.66 0.01 -9.35
C GLN A 252 -2.22 -0.08 -7.87
N THR A 253 -1.55 -1.15 -7.45
CA THR A 253 -1.02 -1.25 -6.08
C THR A 253 -0.02 -0.14 -5.76
N VAL A 254 0.77 0.30 -6.74
CA VAL A 254 1.72 1.42 -6.54
C VAL A 254 0.97 2.72 -6.23
N VAL A 255 -0.13 2.96 -6.93
CA VAL A 255 -0.99 4.14 -6.70
C VAL A 255 -1.69 4.03 -5.36
N SER A 256 -2.35 2.90 -5.10
CA SER A 256 -3.08 2.60 -3.88
C SER A 256 -2.22 2.78 -2.62
N GLU A 257 -1.09 2.08 -2.56
CA GLU A 257 -0.13 2.20 -1.45
C GLU A 257 0.45 3.61 -1.33
N GLY A 258 0.77 4.25 -2.45
CA GLY A 258 1.30 5.61 -2.46
C GLY A 258 0.30 6.63 -1.91
N LEU A 259 -0.98 6.53 -2.27
CA LEU A 259 -2.06 7.37 -1.75
C LEU A 259 -2.27 7.14 -0.26
N ALA A 260 -2.32 5.87 0.16
CA ALA A 260 -2.48 5.50 1.56
C ALA A 260 -1.31 5.98 2.44
N GLU A 261 -0.07 5.89 1.96
CA GLU A 261 1.12 6.42 2.65
C GLU A 261 1.12 7.96 2.75
N CYS A 262 0.52 8.66 1.80
CA CYS A 262 0.38 10.11 1.82
C CYS A 262 -0.89 10.59 2.54
N ALA A 263 -1.80 9.69 2.90
CA ALA A 263 -3.16 9.99 3.35
C ALA A 263 -3.24 10.98 4.51
N LEU A 264 -2.47 10.77 5.60
CA LEU A 264 -2.49 11.65 6.76
C LEU A 264 -2.07 13.08 6.42
N GLY A 265 -0.96 13.24 5.69
CA GLY A 265 -0.48 14.54 5.25
C GLY A 265 -1.44 15.25 4.31
N THR A 266 -2.10 14.50 3.43
CA THR A 266 -3.10 15.04 2.49
C THR A 266 -4.38 15.49 3.22
N ALA A 267 -4.85 14.72 4.21
CA ALA A 267 -6.07 15.06 4.95
C ALA A 267 -5.88 16.24 5.90
N VAL A 268 -4.77 16.28 6.62
CA VAL A 268 -4.54 17.21 7.75
C VAL A 268 -3.53 18.30 7.39
N GLY A 269 -2.54 17.98 6.55
CA GLY A 269 -1.47 18.91 6.19
C GLY A 269 -0.21 18.75 7.04
N PRO A 270 0.72 19.72 6.97
CA PRO A 270 2.06 19.60 7.56
C PRO A 270 2.07 19.58 9.09
N ARG A 271 1.02 20.09 9.74
CA ARG A 271 0.87 20.07 11.22
C ARG A 271 0.02 18.88 11.70
N TRP A 272 0.17 17.76 11.04
CA TRP A 272 -0.57 16.54 11.37
C TRP A 272 -0.28 16.01 12.79
N GLY A 273 0.94 16.19 13.28
CA GLY A 273 1.34 15.71 14.59
C GLY A 273 0.67 16.51 15.72
N ARG A 274 0.60 17.84 15.60
CA ARG A 274 -0.16 18.67 16.55
C ARG A 274 -1.63 18.28 16.55
N TRP A 275 -2.24 18.16 15.38
CA TRP A 275 -3.62 17.70 15.24
C TRP A 275 -3.84 16.33 15.88
N ALA A 276 -2.97 15.37 15.62
CA ALA A 276 -3.07 14.02 16.18
C ALA A 276 -2.89 14.02 17.72
N SER A 277 -2.00 14.88 18.24
CA SER A 277 -1.82 15.08 19.69
C SER A 277 -3.11 15.55 20.37
N GLU A 278 -3.80 16.53 19.78
CA GLU A 278 -5.08 17.05 20.28
C GLU A 278 -6.17 15.95 20.26
N VAL A 279 -6.28 15.19 19.18
CA VAL A 279 -7.23 14.08 19.05
C VAL A 279 -6.95 13.00 20.09
N LEU A 280 -5.70 12.58 20.24
CA LEU A 280 -5.29 11.51 21.14
C LEU A 280 -5.38 11.91 22.62
N ALA A 281 -5.18 13.18 22.95
CA ALA A 281 -5.34 13.70 24.31
C ALA A 281 -6.78 13.46 24.83
N SER A 282 -7.80 13.52 23.95
CA SER A 282 -9.20 13.28 24.32
C SER A 282 -9.48 11.86 24.86
N VAL A 283 -8.54 10.94 24.59
CA VAL A 283 -8.62 9.53 25.05
C VAL A 283 -7.43 9.14 25.92
N ALA A 284 -6.78 10.12 26.53
CA ALA A 284 -5.64 9.98 27.44
C ALA A 284 -4.46 9.19 26.82
N VAL A 285 -4.14 9.48 25.56
CA VAL A 285 -2.92 9.01 24.87
C VAL A 285 -2.04 10.22 24.57
N ALA A 286 -0.82 10.17 25.06
CA ALA A 286 0.15 11.24 24.82
C ALA A 286 0.85 11.07 23.46
N LEU A 287 1.05 12.17 22.74
CA LEU A 287 1.88 12.26 21.54
C LEU A 287 2.63 13.60 21.56
N ASP A 288 3.94 13.55 21.43
CA ASP A 288 4.72 14.74 21.08
C ASP A 288 4.60 14.97 19.57
N GLY A 289 3.57 15.74 19.19
CA GLY A 289 3.23 15.96 17.79
C GLY A 289 4.30 16.72 17.01
N GLU A 290 4.95 17.71 17.64
CA GLU A 290 6.02 18.50 17.00
C GLU A 290 7.27 17.64 16.77
N LEU A 291 7.63 16.79 17.73
CA LEU A 291 8.70 15.83 17.56
C LEU A 291 8.37 14.82 16.44
N ALA A 292 7.14 14.31 16.38
CA ALA A 292 6.69 13.39 15.34
C ALA A 292 6.80 14.01 13.94
N GLU A 293 6.41 15.29 13.77
CA GLU A 293 6.55 16.04 12.52
C GLU A 293 8.02 16.23 12.12
N ARG A 294 8.89 16.61 13.06
CA ARG A 294 10.34 16.76 12.81
C ARG A 294 11.02 15.45 12.41
N LEU A 295 10.51 14.33 12.88
CA LEU A 295 11.04 12.99 12.52
C LEU A 295 10.57 12.48 11.15
N ASP A 296 9.57 13.08 10.53
CA ASP A 296 9.03 12.65 9.24
C ASP A 296 10.07 12.55 8.11
N PRO A 297 10.92 13.55 7.90
CA PRO A 297 11.96 13.47 6.86
C PRO A 297 12.93 12.32 7.11
N VAL A 298 13.26 12.05 8.37
CA VAL A 298 14.13 10.94 8.77
C VAL A 298 13.48 9.60 8.39
N TRP A 299 12.21 9.42 8.72
CA TRP A 299 11.47 8.20 8.39
C TRP A 299 11.29 8.04 6.89
N ALA A 300 11.12 9.11 6.12
CA ALA A 300 11.04 9.06 4.67
C ALA A 300 12.31 8.46 4.04
N VAL A 301 13.49 8.82 4.54
CA VAL A 301 14.78 8.24 4.12
C VAL A 301 14.89 6.78 4.59
N LEU A 302 14.65 6.51 5.87
CA LEU A 302 14.86 5.17 6.46
C LEU A 302 13.84 4.13 5.96
N ARG A 303 12.73 4.54 5.37
CA ARG A 303 11.75 3.64 4.76
C ARG A 303 12.34 2.81 3.63
N ARG A 304 13.31 3.36 2.88
CA ARG A 304 14.03 2.67 1.80
C ARG A 304 14.85 1.46 2.28
N VAL A 305 15.22 1.41 3.53
CA VAL A 305 15.96 0.26 4.11
C VAL A 305 15.23 -1.07 3.91
N ARG A 306 13.89 -1.07 3.94
CA ARG A 306 13.09 -2.26 3.67
C ARG A 306 13.13 -2.67 2.19
N LEU A 307 13.16 -1.69 1.30
CA LEU A 307 13.33 -1.91 -0.13
C LEU A 307 14.72 -2.50 -0.40
N ASP A 308 15.77 -1.95 0.20
CA ASP A 308 17.13 -2.49 0.09
C ASP A 308 17.21 -3.94 0.56
N ALA A 309 16.53 -4.25 1.68
CA ALA A 309 16.47 -5.63 2.18
C ALA A 309 15.75 -6.57 1.21
N ALA A 310 14.68 -6.11 0.53
CA ALA A 310 14.02 -6.89 -0.52
C ALA A 310 14.94 -7.14 -1.72
N LEU A 311 15.71 -6.13 -2.14
CA LEU A 311 16.72 -6.29 -3.20
C LEU A 311 17.83 -7.26 -2.78
N LEU A 312 18.35 -7.16 -1.55
CA LEU A 312 19.33 -8.12 -1.00
C LEU A 312 18.82 -9.57 -1.02
N LEU A 313 17.53 -9.75 -0.77
CA LEU A 313 16.93 -11.09 -0.75
C LEU A 313 16.73 -11.68 -2.15
N HIS A 314 16.35 -10.87 -3.14
CA HIS A 314 15.72 -11.38 -4.37
C HIS A 314 16.43 -11.02 -5.68
N ASP A 315 17.32 -10.01 -5.76
CA ASP A 315 17.90 -9.56 -7.03
C ASP A 315 18.61 -10.65 -7.81
N ASP A 316 19.40 -11.51 -7.14
CA ASP A 316 20.15 -12.57 -7.80
C ASP A 316 19.48 -13.96 -7.71
N GLY A 317 18.21 -14.03 -7.39
CA GLY A 317 17.44 -15.26 -7.30
C GLY A 317 16.73 -15.46 -5.95
N PRO A 318 16.30 -16.69 -5.62
CA PRO A 318 15.57 -16.97 -4.40
C PRO A 318 16.44 -16.70 -3.15
N PRO A 319 15.81 -16.38 -2.00
CA PRO A 319 16.53 -16.18 -0.76
C PRO A 319 17.37 -17.40 -0.37
N THR A 320 18.65 -17.16 -0.06
CA THR A 320 19.56 -18.14 0.55
C THR A 320 19.81 -17.73 2.00
N SER A 321 20.33 -18.65 2.83
CA SER A 321 20.70 -18.34 4.22
C SER A 321 21.64 -17.13 4.33
N GLY A 322 22.61 -17.02 3.42
CA GLY A 322 23.53 -15.88 3.37
C GLY A 322 22.83 -14.56 3.03
N ARG A 323 21.87 -14.55 2.08
CA ARG A 323 21.09 -13.36 1.73
C ARG A 323 20.14 -12.96 2.86
N VAL A 324 19.51 -13.92 3.52
CA VAL A 324 18.66 -13.67 4.70
C VAL A 324 19.49 -13.00 5.79
N ALA A 325 20.68 -13.55 6.12
CA ALA A 325 21.57 -12.97 7.12
C ALA A 325 22.03 -11.54 6.73
N ALA A 326 22.36 -11.30 5.45
CA ALA A 326 22.74 -9.98 4.96
C ALA A 326 21.57 -8.98 5.08
N ALA A 327 20.35 -9.37 4.71
CA ALA A 327 19.16 -8.55 4.83
C ALA A 327 18.84 -8.25 6.32
N GLU A 328 18.95 -9.22 7.22
CA GLU A 328 18.78 -9.01 8.66
C GLU A 328 19.83 -8.03 9.23
N ALA A 329 21.08 -8.18 8.85
CA ALA A 329 22.15 -7.26 9.27
C ALA A 329 21.89 -5.84 8.77
N HIS A 330 21.45 -5.70 7.51
CA HIS A 330 21.08 -4.41 6.91
C HIS A 330 19.92 -3.71 7.64
N VAL A 331 18.84 -4.45 7.89
CA VAL A 331 17.66 -3.95 8.61
C VAL A 331 18.01 -3.58 10.06
N ARG A 332 18.78 -4.42 10.77
CA ARG A 332 19.24 -4.12 12.13
C ARG A 332 20.04 -2.83 12.20
N ARG A 333 21.01 -2.71 11.29
CA ARG A 333 21.90 -1.54 11.24
C ARG A 333 21.13 -0.23 10.99
N TRP A 334 20.29 -0.21 9.95
CA TRP A 334 19.73 1.04 9.46
C TRP A 334 18.35 1.39 10.05
N LEU A 335 17.54 0.41 10.47
CA LEU A 335 16.29 0.66 11.20
C LEU A 335 16.48 0.65 12.72
N LEU A 336 17.71 0.44 13.21
CA LEU A 336 18.03 0.38 14.64
C LEU A 336 17.06 -0.57 15.37
N LEU A 337 16.93 -1.80 14.84
CA LEU A 337 16.06 -2.84 15.38
C LEU A 337 16.88 -3.91 16.13
N ASP A 338 16.25 -4.49 17.14
CA ASP A 338 16.74 -5.74 17.72
C ASP A 338 16.64 -6.92 16.73
N ALA A 339 17.32 -8.02 17.03
CA ALA A 339 17.38 -9.19 16.16
C ALA A 339 15.99 -9.78 15.85
N GLY A 340 15.12 -9.88 16.86
CA GLY A 340 13.78 -10.44 16.69
C GLY A 340 12.88 -9.59 15.78
N ARG A 341 12.93 -8.27 15.91
CA ARG A 341 12.18 -7.35 15.05
C ARG A 341 12.74 -7.35 13.62
N ALA A 342 14.06 -7.37 13.46
CA ALA A 342 14.68 -7.42 12.13
C ALA A 342 14.32 -8.71 11.40
N ARG A 343 14.36 -9.85 12.09
CA ARG A 343 13.95 -11.14 11.54
C ARG A 343 12.51 -11.12 11.05
N ARG A 344 11.56 -10.62 11.83
CA ARG A 344 10.15 -10.49 11.39
C ARG A 344 10.00 -9.63 10.13
N VAL A 345 10.78 -8.56 9.99
CA VAL A 345 10.79 -7.75 8.75
C VAL A 345 11.28 -8.58 7.58
N VAL A 346 12.38 -9.29 7.73
CA VAL A 346 12.99 -10.09 6.66
C VAL A 346 12.11 -11.30 6.31
N ASP A 347 11.51 -11.98 7.28
CA ASP A 347 10.55 -13.08 7.05
C ASP A 347 9.35 -12.63 6.21
N ALA A 348 8.85 -11.41 6.46
CA ALA A 348 7.77 -10.84 5.65
C ALA A 348 8.22 -10.55 4.21
N LEU A 349 9.42 -9.99 4.03
CA LEU A 349 10.00 -9.69 2.72
C LEU A 349 10.38 -10.94 1.92
N ALA A 350 10.72 -12.03 2.59
CA ALA A 350 11.09 -13.29 1.96
C ALA A 350 9.89 -14.03 1.32
N ARG A 351 8.65 -13.66 1.66
CA ARG A 351 7.45 -14.30 1.11
C ARG A 351 7.28 -13.95 -0.37
N PRO A 352 7.22 -14.93 -1.29
CA PRO A 352 7.23 -14.69 -2.74
C PRO A 352 6.10 -13.77 -3.22
N LEU A 353 4.90 -13.88 -2.64
CA LEU A 353 3.75 -13.08 -3.04
C LEU A 353 3.87 -11.61 -2.61
N TRP A 354 4.62 -11.31 -1.55
CA TRP A 354 4.70 -10.00 -0.93
C TRP A 354 6.03 -9.27 -1.20
N ARG A 355 6.98 -9.93 -1.89
CA ARG A 355 8.31 -9.37 -2.12
C ARG A 355 8.28 -8.03 -2.88
N ALA A 356 7.38 -7.88 -3.84
CA ALA A 356 7.21 -6.66 -4.62
C ALA A 356 6.34 -5.59 -3.92
N HIS A 357 5.53 -5.97 -2.93
CA HIS A 357 4.62 -5.05 -2.24
C HIS A 357 5.36 -3.93 -1.49
N THR A 358 6.46 -4.27 -0.81
CA THR A 358 7.30 -3.25 -0.14
C THR A 358 7.85 -2.22 -1.12
N VAL A 359 8.19 -2.65 -2.35
CA VAL A 359 8.65 -1.73 -3.39
C VAL A 359 7.51 -0.83 -3.83
N ALA A 360 6.29 -1.37 -4.01
CA ALA A 360 5.10 -0.60 -4.34
C ALA A 360 4.80 0.46 -3.28
N SER A 361 4.86 0.12 -1.99
CA SER A 361 4.63 1.07 -0.90
C SER A 361 5.71 2.16 -0.82
N VAL A 362 7.00 1.80 -0.89
CA VAL A 362 8.11 2.77 -0.76
C VAL A 362 8.19 3.70 -1.96
N GLU A 363 8.23 3.14 -3.18
CA GLU A 363 8.34 3.94 -4.41
C GLU A 363 7.01 4.62 -4.75
N GLY A 364 5.88 3.99 -4.46
CA GLY A 364 4.56 4.56 -4.60
C GLY A 364 4.41 5.85 -3.81
N ALA A 365 4.86 5.87 -2.55
CA ALA A 365 4.85 7.08 -1.74
C ALA A 365 5.66 8.22 -2.36
N VAL A 366 6.81 7.92 -3.00
CA VAL A 366 7.64 8.92 -3.67
C VAL A 366 6.95 9.47 -4.92
N VAL A 367 6.41 8.60 -5.76
CA VAL A 367 5.76 8.99 -7.03
C VAL A 367 4.46 9.75 -6.76
N VAL A 368 3.63 9.27 -5.83
CA VAL A 368 2.37 9.93 -5.46
C VAL A 368 2.63 11.28 -4.80
N ARG A 369 3.62 11.41 -3.94
CA ARG A 369 3.97 12.72 -3.34
C ARG A 369 4.31 13.76 -4.41
N ARG A 370 5.14 13.39 -5.39
CA ARG A 370 5.45 14.29 -6.53
C ARG A 370 4.20 14.70 -7.31
N TRP A 371 3.26 13.77 -7.48
CA TRP A 371 1.97 14.08 -8.09
C TRP A 371 1.15 15.06 -7.26
N LEU A 372 1.06 14.85 -5.94
CA LEU A 372 0.31 15.71 -5.03
C LEU A 372 0.88 17.13 -4.98
N ASP A 373 2.20 17.26 -5.04
CA ASP A 373 2.92 18.55 -5.01
C ASP A 373 2.81 19.34 -6.33
N GLY A 374 2.52 18.65 -7.45
CA GLY A 374 2.55 19.23 -8.80
C GLY A 374 1.25 19.86 -9.31
N GLY A 375 0.23 20.09 -8.47
CA GLY A 375 -1.08 20.49 -8.96
C GLY A 375 -1.86 21.51 -8.11
N SER A 376 -3.16 21.62 -8.39
CA SER A 376 -4.10 22.62 -7.83
C SER A 376 -4.47 22.41 -6.35
N GLY A 377 -3.79 21.49 -5.67
CA GLY A 377 -3.94 21.20 -4.23
C GLY A 377 -3.92 19.70 -3.94
N PRO A 378 -3.35 19.30 -2.78
CA PRO A 378 -3.11 17.88 -2.49
C PRO A 378 -4.39 17.01 -2.49
N VAL A 379 -5.49 17.51 -1.92
CA VAL A 379 -6.75 16.77 -1.86
C VAL A 379 -7.35 16.57 -3.26
N GLN A 380 -7.32 17.62 -4.11
CA GLN A 380 -7.85 17.51 -5.48
C GLN A 380 -7.01 16.55 -6.31
N GLN A 381 -5.69 16.59 -6.19
CA GLN A 381 -4.78 15.67 -6.86
C GLN A 381 -4.95 14.23 -6.36
N HIS A 382 -5.19 14.05 -5.06
CA HIS A 382 -5.51 12.76 -4.48
C HIS A 382 -6.81 12.18 -5.09
N CYS A 383 -7.90 12.97 -5.12
CA CYS A 383 -9.15 12.56 -5.75
C CYS A 383 -8.96 12.17 -7.22
N ARG A 384 -8.17 12.92 -7.98
CA ARG A 384 -7.87 12.58 -9.39
C ARG A 384 -7.25 11.19 -9.55
N LEU A 385 -6.31 10.80 -8.66
CA LEU A 385 -5.72 9.45 -8.70
C LEU A 385 -6.70 8.37 -8.24
N LEU A 386 -7.58 8.67 -7.29
CA LEU A 386 -8.65 7.76 -6.89
C LEU A 386 -9.63 7.49 -8.02
N ASP A 387 -9.95 8.52 -8.81
CA ASP A 387 -10.88 8.42 -9.92
C ASP A 387 -10.24 7.84 -11.18
N ASP A 388 -8.96 8.08 -11.40
CA ASP A 388 -8.19 7.57 -12.53
C ASP A 388 -6.78 7.14 -12.10
N PRO A 389 -6.63 5.91 -11.59
CA PRO A 389 -5.31 5.37 -11.23
C PRO A 389 -4.31 5.32 -12.39
N ALA A 390 -4.80 5.35 -13.64
CA ALA A 390 -3.94 5.36 -14.83
C ALA A 390 -3.27 6.73 -15.06
N ALA A 391 -3.75 7.80 -14.45
CA ALA A 391 -3.18 9.14 -14.60
C ALA A 391 -1.70 9.19 -14.18
N LEU A 392 -1.29 8.36 -13.23
CA LEU A 392 0.10 8.27 -12.79
C LEU A 392 1.03 7.71 -13.88
N HIS A 393 0.55 6.83 -14.77
CA HIS A 393 1.35 6.31 -15.88
C HIS A 393 1.72 7.40 -16.89
N ALA A 394 0.88 8.40 -17.06
CA ALA A 394 1.16 9.53 -17.96
C ALA A 394 2.30 10.44 -17.46
N LEU A 395 2.57 10.48 -16.18
CA LEU A 395 3.71 11.22 -15.60
C LEU A 395 5.05 10.52 -15.82
N ARG A 396 5.06 9.19 -15.79
CA ARG A 396 6.30 8.40 -15.91
C ARG A 396 6.91 8.48 -17.29
N SER A 397 6.09 8.55 -18.34
CA SER A 397 6.53 8.77 -19.70
C SER A 397 7.18 10.15 -19.92
N ARG A 398 6.90 11.13 -19.06
CA ARG A 398 7.49 12.49 -19.12
C ARG A 398 8.79 12.65 -18.35
N THR A 399 9.13 11.74 -17.45
CA THR A 399 10.36 11.79 -16.64
C THR A 399 11.48 10.88 -17.18
N SER A 400 11.22 10.15 -18.25
CA SER A 400 12.18 9.28 -18.94
C SER A 400 12.77 9.91 -20.21
N THR A 401 12.48 11.18 -20.48
CA THR A 401 13.11 12.05 -21.47
C THR A 401 13.91 13.13 -20.75
#